data_c450033c1f44ee6ddb0cdcb860be978b
#
_entry.id   c450033c1f44ee6ddb0cdcb860be978b
#
_cell.length_a   1.000
_cell.length_b   1.000
_cell.length_c   1.000
_cell.angle_alpha   90.00
_cell.angle_beta   90.00
_cell.angle_gamma   90.00
#
_symmetry.space_group_name_H-M   'P 1'
#
loop_
_entity.id
_entity.type
_entity.pdbx_description
1 polymer ?
#
loop_
_entity_poly.entity_id
_entity_poly.type
_entity_poly.pdbx_seq_one_letter_code
_entity_poly.pdbx_strand_id
1 'polypeptide(L)'
;MAERLGILVVNQISAAGLSRLPAEIYRVGKDVADPVAILVRSADLHKAAIAASVRAIGRAGAGTNNIPVAAMSARGVPVFNAPGANANAVKELVLAGMLMAARQIAPALRFVGALDTGTPDLDKAVEDGKKAFAGYELCGQTLGIIGLGKIGCLVADAAIKLGMNVLGYDPDITVDAAWSLPSQVRRATSVNDVLKQAQFVTLHVPLVEATRHLVNDANIGLMRPGAVLLNFSREGVIADSAVLDALASQRLGQYVCDFPGAALHGHPQVVALPHLGASTREAEDNCAVMVVDQLRDYLEHGNLANAVNFPQVTMARESAYRVAIANANVPNMLGQISTAMAQAGLNIHNMVNKSRGEMAYTLVDVDSPVLPEVQASLAAIKGVLAVRYLPAP
;
A
#
# COMPACT_ATOMS: atom_id res chain seq x y z
N MET A 1 4.64 -5.38 -38.98
CA MET A 1 4.11 -5.69 -37.65
C MET A 1 4.52 -4.54 -36.74
N ALA A 2 3.60 -3.97 -36.00
CA ALA A 2 3.96 -2.94 -35.01
C ALA A 2 4.96 -3.52 -33.98
N GLU A 3 5.94 -2.75 -33.58
CA GLU A 3 6.92 -3.17 -32.59
C GLU A 3 6.25 -3.39 -31.24
N ARG A 4 6.45 -4.57 -30.65
CA ARG A 4 5.86 -4.92 -29.35
C ARG A 4 6.46 -4.09 -28.23
N LEU A 5 5.62 -3.61 -27.33
CA LEU A 5 6.02 -2.82 -26.18
C LEU A 5 6.83 -3.67 -25.18
N GLY A 6 8.06 -3.28 -24.90
CA GLY A 6 8.95 -4.00 -23.98
C GLY A 6 8.60 -3.76 -22.52
N ILE A 7 8.36 -4.81 -21.75
CA ILE A 7 8.14 -4.74 -20.30
C ILE A 7 9.28 -5.49 -19.60
N LEU A 8 10.11 -4.74 -18.86
CA LEU A 8 11.18 -5.30 -18.05
C LEU A 8 10.63 -5.78 -16.71
N VAL A 9 10.82 -7.06 -16.40
CA VAL A 9 10.42 -7.66 -15.13
C VAL A 9 11.63 -7.81 -14.22
N VAL A 10 11.65 -7.05 -13.15
CA VAL A 10 12.70 -7.09 -12.13
C VAL A 10 12.17 -7.83 -10.91
N ASN A 11 12.84 -8.90 -10.49
CA ASN A 11 12.38 -9.87 -9.51
C ASN A 11 11.27 -10.83 -10.05
N GLN A 12 10.75 -11.61 -9.11
CA GLN A 12 9.65 -12.51 -9.38
C GLN A 12 8.32 -11.76 -9.29
N ILE A 13 7.58 -11.72 -10.38
CA ILE A 13 6.19 -11.23 -10.46
C ILE A 13 5.29 -12.42 -10.77
N SER A 14 4.15 -12.50 -10.13
CA SER A 14 3.21 -13.60 -10.33
C SER A 14 2.77 -13.75 -11.78
N ALA A 15 2.70 -14.99 -12.25
CA ALA A 15 2.20 -15.34 -13.57
C ALA A 15 0.74 -14.89 -13.77
N ALA A 16 -0.07 -14.82 -12.71
CA ALA A 16 -1.44 -14.33 -12.76
C ALA A 16 -1.53 -12.88 -13.28
N GLY A 17 -0.56 -12.02 -12.89
CA GLY A 17 -0.46 -10.68 -13.43
C GLY A 17 0.13 -10.66 -14.84
N LEU A 18 1.25 -11.36 -15.06
CA LEU A 18 1.97 -11.34 -16.36
C LEU A 18 1.11 -11.85 -17.52
N SER A 19 0.23 -12.83 -17.28
CA SER A 19 -0.67 -13.38 -18.30
C SER A 19 -1.71 -12.38 -18.83
N ARG A 20 -1.86 -11.22 -18.16
CA ARG A 20 -2.76 -10.14 -18.59
C ARG A 20 -2.12 -9.20 -19.63
N LEU A 21 -0.86 -9.43 -20.00
CA LEU A 21 -0.14 -8.73 -21.06
C LEU A 21 -0.15 -9.58 -22.34
N PRO A 22 -1.01 -9.29 -23.32
CA PRO A 22 -1.08 -10.06 -24.57
C PRO A 22 0.25 -10.07 -25.31
N ALA A 23 0.71 -11.25 -25.72
CA ALA A 23 2.00 -11.43 -26.38
C ALA A 23 2.09 -10.76 -27.77
N GLU A 24 0.96 -10.44 -28.36
CA GLU A 24 0.84 -9.70 -29.63
C GLU A 24 1.25 -8.23 -29.47
N ILE A 25 0.99 -7.65 -28.28
CA ILE A 25 1.24 -6.24 -27.97
C ILE A 25 2.52 -6.08 -27.13
N TYR A 26 2.80 -7.02 -26.23
CA TYR A 26 3.86 -6.91 -25.26
C TYR A 26 4.97 -7.95 -25.42
N ARG A 27 6.22 -7.52 -25.20
CA ARG A 27 7.38 -8.38 -25.00
C ARG A 27 7.79 -8.30 -23.54
N VAL A 28 7.46 -9.31 -22.76
CA VAL A 28 7.71 -9.36 -21.31
C VAL A 28 8.92 -10.23 -21.01
N GLY A 29 9.89 -9.74 -20.23
CA GLY A 29 11.08 -10.51 -19.89
C GLY A 29 11.99 -9.82 -18.89
N LYS A 30 13.04 -10.55 -18.48
CA LYS A 30 14.08 -10.04 -17.58
C LYS A 30 15.18 -9.29 -18.34
N ASP A 31 15.34 -9.58 -19.62
CA ASP A 31 16.36 -9.01 -20.51
C ASP A 31 15.64 -8.32 -21.68
N VAL A 32 15.06 -7.16 -21.40
CA VAL A 32 14.38 -6.34 -22.40
C VAL A 32 15.21 -5.08 -22.62
N ALA A 33 15.80 -4.95 -23.78
CA ALA A 33 16.45 -3.70 -24.21
C ALA A 33 15.37 -2.63 -24.43
N ASP A 34 15.66 -1.39 -24.04
CA ASP A 34 14.76 -0.23 -24.20
C ASP A 34 13.31 -0.46 -23.73
N PRO A 35 13.09 -0.89 -22.47
CA PRO A 35 11.76 -1.17 -21.97
C PRO A 35 10.92 0.10 -21.89
N VAL A 36 9.65 0.02 -22.27
CA VAL A 36 8.69 1.14 -22.07
C VAL A 36 8.15 1.16 -20.65
N ALA A 37 8.22 0.04 -19.94
CA ALA A 37 7.83 -0.01 -18.52
C ALA A 37 8.63 -1.08 -17.75
N ILE A 38 8.68 -0.87 -16.43
CA ILE A 38 9.32 -1.78 -15.47
C ILE A 38 8.26 -2.30 -14.51
N LEU A 39 8.22 -3.63 -14.32
CA LEU A 39 7.50 -4.30 -13.24
C LEU A 39 8.51 -4.74 -12.17
N VAL A 40 8.29 -4.33 -10.92
CA VAL A 40 9.16 -4.64 -9.79
C VAL A 40 8.35 -5.03 -8.55
N ARG A 41 8.91 -5.81 -7.65
CA ARG A 41 8.32 -6.09 -6.34
C ARG A 41 9.20 -5.56 -5.21
N SER A 42 10.34 -6.19 -4.96
CA SER A 42 11.20 -5.91 -3.80
C SER A 42 12.59 -5.37 -4.17
N ALA A 43 13.00 -5.44 -5.44
CA ALA A 43 14.31 -4.92 -5.83
C ALA A 43 14.41 -3.41 -5.65
N ASP A 44 15.57 -2.96 -5.20
CA ASP A 44 15.88 -1.54 -5.05
C ASP A 44 16.26 -0.94 -6.41
N LEU A 45 15.45 0.00 -6.89
CA LEU A 45 15.70 0.73 -8.14
C LEU A 45 16.47 2.06 -7.94
N HIS A 46 16.81 2.44 -6.73
CA HIS A 46 17.57 3.68 -6.49
C HIS A 46 18.98 3.65 -7.11
N LYS A 47 19.58 2.47 -7.19
CA LYS A 47 20.91 2.25 -7.77
C LYS A 47 20.86 1.72 -9.20
N ALA A 48 19.67 1.46 -9.74
CA ALA A 48 19.51 0.94 -11.09
C ALA A 48 19.55 2.06 -12.13
N ALA A 49 20.19 1.80 -13.26
CA ALA A 49 20.09 2.67 -14.43
C ALA A 49 18.72 2.49 -15.10
N ILE A 50 17.79 3.42 -14.88
CA ILE A 50 16.47 3.41 -15.50
C ILE A 50 16.55 4.06 -16.87
N ALA A 51 16.38 3.26 -17.93
CA ALA A 51 16.47 3.70 -19.32
C ALA A 51 15.56 4.91 -19.62
N ALA A 52 15.98 5.75 -20.57
CA ALA A 52 15.20 6.92 -20.99
C ALA A 52 13.87 6.52 -21.66
N SER A 53 13.80 5.34 -22.27
CA SER A 53 12.61 4.75 -22.88
C SER A 53 11.48 4.43 -21.90
N VAL A 54 11.78 4.29 -20.57
CA VAL A 54 10.79 3.97 -19.54
C VAL A 54 9.78 5.09 -19.37
N ARG A 55 8.52 4.77 -19.57
CA ARG A 55 7.33 5.64 -19.48
C ARG A 55 6.50 5.38 -18.24
N ALA A 56 6.68 4.23 -17.57
CA ALA A 56 5.96 3.88 -16.35
C ALA A 56 6.74 2.85 -15.53
N ILE A 57 6.55 2.87 -14.20
CA ILE A 57 7.03 1.82 -13.30
C ILE A 57 5.84 1.29 -12.51
N GLY A 58 5.66 -0.03 -12.50
CA GLY A 58 4.65 -0.73 -11.70
C GLY A 58 5.29 -1.54 -10.57
N ARG A 59 4.91 -1.26 -9.32
CA ARG A 59 5.34 -2.04 -8.17
C ARG A 59 4.23 -2.99 -7.71
N ALA A 60 4.48 -4.31 -7.78
CA ALA A 60 3.56 -5.33 -7.26
C ALA A 60 3.56 -5.35 -5.73
N GLY A 61 2.87 -4.39 -5.12
CA GLY A 61 2.74 -4.19 -3.68
C GLY A 61 2.36 -2.75 -3.32
N ALA A 62 2.02 -2.48 -2.06
CA ALA A 62 1.49 -1.20 -1.63
C ALA A 62 2.55 -0.10 -1.41
N GLY A 63 3.71 -0.43 -0.83
CA GLY A 63 4.78 0.55 -0.58
C GLY A 63 5.59 0.85 -1.84
N THR A 64 6.33 1.96 -1.90
CA THR A 64 7.17 2.36 -3.04
C THR A 64 8.55 2.88 -2.63
N ASN A 65 8.97 2.57 -1.41
CA ASN A 65 10.24 3.00 -0.83
C ASN A 65 11.49 2.43 -1.54
N ASN A 66 11.34 1.44 -2.40
CA ASN A 66 12.41 0.87 -3.23
C ASN A 66 12.47 1.48 -4.65
N ILE A 67 11.70 2.56 -4.92
CA ILE A 67 11.65 3.22 -6.23
C ILE A 67 12.04 4.70 -6.07
N PRO A 68 12.90 5.26 -6.94
CA PRO A 68 13.27 6.67 -6.90
C PRO A 68 12.12 7.56 -7.42
N VAL A 69 11.02 7.66 -6.66
CA VAL A 69 9.77 8.32 -7.07
C VAL A 69 9.99 9.77 -7.49
N ALA A 70 10.81 10.54 -6.75
CA ALA A 70 11.08 11.94 -7.09
C ALA A 70 11.77 12.09 -8.44
N ALA A 71 12.76 11.24 -8.74
CA ALA A 71 13.44 11.25 -10.04
C ALA A 71 12.50 10.87 -11.19
N MET A 72 11.57 9.94 -10.95
CA MET A 72 10.55 9.56 -11.93
C MET A 72 9.54 10.69 -12.16
N SER A 73 9.14 11.39 -11.12
CA SER A 73 8.28 12.57 -11.22
C SER A 73 8.89 13.65 -12.12
N ALA A 74 10.16 13.97 -11.91
CA ALA A 74 10.89 14.95 -12.73
C ALA A 74 10.98 14.57 -14.22
N ARG A 75 10.88 13.27 -14.54
CA ARG A 75 10.85 12.73 -15.92
C ARG A 75 9.45 12.61 -16.51
N GLY A 76 8.40 12.95 -15.76
CA GLY A 76 7.02 12.71 -16.19
C GLY A 76 6.61 11.23 -16.23
N VAL A 77 7.32 10.37 -15.47
CA VAL A 77 7.09 8.93 -15.42
C VAL A 77 6.23 8.58 -14.21
N PRO A 78 4.99 8.09 -14.38
CA PRO A 78 4.16 7.64 -13.27
C PRO A 78 4.71 6.35 -12.65
N VAL A 79 4.58 6.28 -11.33
CA VAL A 79 4.90 5.11 -10.51
C VAL A 79 3.60 4.57 -9.93
N PHE A 80 3.21 3.38 -10.37
CA PHE A 80 2.01 2.67 -9.91
C PHE A 80 2.34 1.74 -8.75
N ASN A 81 1.39 1.58 -7.85
CA ASN A 81 1.45 0.56 -6.80
C ASN A 81 0.11 -0.20 -6.71
N ALA A 82 0.03 -1.18 -5.82
CA ALA A 82 -1.17 -2.00 -5.63
C ALA A 82 -1.77 -1.78 -4.22
N PRO A 83 -2.40 -0.62 -3.96
CA PRO A 83 -2.94 -0.31 -2.63
C PRO A 83 -4.15 -1.19 -2.33
N GLY A 84 -4.12 -1.89 -1.19
CA GLY A 84 -5.21 -2.74 -0.72
C GLY A 84 -5.31 -4.11 -1.38
N ALA A 85 -4.47 -4.43 -2.38
CA ALA A 85 -4.46 -5.76 -3.01
C ALA A 85 -4.07 -6.89 -2.02
N ASN A 86 -3.30 -6.56 -1.00
CA ASN A 86 -2.90 -7.45 0.09
C ASN A 86 -3.76 -7.30 1.36
N ALA A 87 -4.86 -6.55 1.32
CA ALA A 87 -5.57 -6.17 2.54
C ALA A 87 -6.15 -7.38 3.29
N ASN A 88 -6.61 -8.40 2.57
CA ASN A 88 -7.12 -9.62 3.21
C ASN A 88 -6.00 -10.39 3.95
N ALA A 89 -4.83 -10.54 3.34
CA ALA A 89 -3.69 -11.22 3.97
C ALA A 89 -3.26 -10.51 5.26
N VAL A 90 -3.16 -9.17 5.24
CA VAL A 90 -2.85 -8.39 6.44
C VAL A 90 -3.94 -8.55 7.51
N LYS A 91 -5.22 -8.49 7.13
CA LYS A 91 -6.34 -8.73 8.06
C LYS A 91 -6.19 -10.08 8.77
N GLU A 92 -5.90 -11.15 8.04
CA GLU A 92 -5.73 -12.49 8.61
C GLU A 92 -4.55 -12.56 9.59
N LEU A 93 -3.44 -11.89 9.24
CA LEU A 93 -2.28 -11.81 10.12
C LEU A 93 -2.56 -11.00 11.40
N VAL A 94 -3.37 -9.93 11.32
CA VAL A 94 -3.85 -9.18 12.50
C VAL A 94 -4.67 -10.06 13.41
N LEU A 95 -5.61 -10.83 12.86
CA LEU A 95 -6.42 -11.78 13.63
C LEU A 95 -5.57 -12.86 14.30
N ALA A 96 -4.60 -13.42 13.57
CA ALA A 96 -3.63 -14.35 14.11
C ALA A 96 -2.85 -13.73 15.29
N GLY A 97 -2.36 -12.49 15.12
CA GLY A 97 -1.64 -11.75 16.16
C GLY A 97 -2.49 -11.51 17.41
N MET A 98 -3.75 -11.14 17.22
CA MET A 98 -4.71 -10.98 18.34
C MET A 98 -4.92 -12.28 19.11
N LEU A 99 -5.13 -13.39 18.39
CA LEU A 99 -5.31 -14.73 18.99
C LEU A 99 -4.03 -15.23 19.66
N MET A 100 -2.86 -15.00 19.06
CA MET A 100 -1.57 -15.34 19.64
C MET A 100 -1.37 -14.62 20.98
N ALA A 101 -1.73 -13.34 21.05
CA ALA A 101 -1.64 -12.55 22.27
C ALA A 101 -2.69 -13.01 23.32
N ALA A 102 -3.96 -13.07 22.95
CA ALA A 102 -5.05 -13.41 23.86
C ALA A 102 -4.90 -14.80 24.49
N ARG A 103 -4.34 -15.76 23.74
CA ARG A 103 -4.24 -17.17 24.13
C ARG A 103 -2.82 -17.59 24.53
N GLN A 104 -1.86 -16.66 24.66
CA GLN A 104 -0.49 -16.95 25.05
C GLN A 104 0.19 -18.01 24.15
N ILE A 105 -0.15 -18.04 22.84
CA ILE A 105 0.25 -19.15 21.94
C ILE A 105 1.76 -19.22 21.76
N ALA A 106 2.43 -18.08 21.53
CA ALA A 106 3.87 -18.06 21.27
C ALA A 106 4.70 -18.60 22.47
N PRO A 107 4.49 -18.18 23.72
CA PRO A 107 5.17 -18.78 24.87
C PRO A 107 4.77 -20.24 25.10
N ALA A 108 3.52 -20.63 24.87
CA ALA A 108 3.07 -22.02 25.01
C ALA A 108 3.78 -22.95 24.00
N LEU A 109 3.94 -22.52 22.76
CA LEU A 109 4.70 -23.27 21.73
C LEU A 109 6.17 -23.44 22.15
N ARG A 110 6.81 -22.37 22.67
CA ARG A 110 8.20 -22.47 23.18
C ARG A 110 8.32 -23.45 24.34
N PHE A 111 7.36 -23.42 25.26
CA PHE A 111 7.33 -24.34 26.40
C PHE A 111 7.27 -25.80 25.93
N VAL A 112 6.30 -26.16 25.08
CA VAL A 112 6.17 -27.53 24.58
C VAL A 112 7.41 -27.95 23.77
N GLY A 113 7.94 -27.05 22.93
CA GLY A 113 9.15 -27.33 22.14
C GLY A 113 10.44 -27.50 22.96
N ALA A 114 10.45 -27.01 24.20
CA ALA A 114 11.58 -27.18 25.13
C ALA A 114 11.49 -28.43 26.02
N LEU A 115 10.36 -29.16 26.00
CA LEU A 115 10.21 -30.41 26.76
C LEU A 115 11.08 -31.48 26.11
N ASP A 116 11.87 -32.18 26.96
CA ASP A 116 12.65 -33.33 26.51
C ASP A 116 11.71 -34.54 26.33
N THR A 117 11.82 -35.24 25.19
CA THR A 117 11.11 -36.48 24.91
C THR A 117 11.43 -37.61 25.89
N GLY A 118 12.58 -37.53 26.59
CA GLY A 118 13.01 -38.42 27.67
C GLY A 118 12.45 -38.07 29.04
N THR A 119 11.64 -36.99 29.17
CA THR A 119 11.03 -36.60 30.44
C THR A 119 10.11 -37.70 30.95
N PRO A 120 10.32 -38.25 32.18
CA PRO A 120 9.38 -39.17 32.78
C PRO A 120 8.03 -38.48 32.93
N ASP A 121 6.93 -39.15 32.51
CA ASP A 121 5.58 -38.63 32.57
C ASP A 121 5.39 -37.28 31.85
N LEU A 122 5.71 -37.27 30.53
CA LEU A 122 5.59 -36.10 29.64
C LEU A 122 4.19 -35.49 29.69
N ASP A 123 3.15 -36.30 29.71
CA ASP A 123 1.74 -35.85 29.76
C ASP A 123 1.47 -35.01 31.01
N LYS A 124 2.03 -35.43 32.15
CA LYS A 124 1.92 -34.64 33.39
C LYS A 124 2.67 -33.34 33.33
N ALA A 125 3.87 -33.32 32.73
CA ALA A 125 4.63 -32.09 32.55
C ALA A 125 3.88 -31.08 31.69
N VAL A 126 3.22 -31.52 30.60
CA VAL A 126 2.35 -30.68 29.73
C VAL A 126 1.14 -30.15 30.52
N GLU A 127 0.44 -31.03 31.27
CA GLU A 127 -0.75 -30.65 32.03
C GLU A 127 -0.43 -29.66 33.17
N ASP A 128 0.69 -29.83 33.86
CA ASP A 128 1.12 -28.89 34.90
C ASP A 128 1.57 -27.55 34.32
N GLY A 129 2.28 -27.57 33.20
CA GLY A 129 2.80 -26.38 32.54
C GLY A 129 1.71 -25.50 31.92
N LYS A 130 0.58 -26.11 31.46
CA LYS A 130 -0.49 -25.34 30.79
C LYS A 130 -1.08 -24.22 31.65
N LYS A 131 -0.99 -24.34 32.96
CA LYS A 131 -1.51 -23.35 33.94
C LYS A 131 -0.88 -21.97 33.76
N ALA A 132 0.37 -21.92 33.27
CA ALA A 132 1.12 -20.66 33.02
C ALA A 132 0.61 -19.90 31.78
N PHE A 133 -0.19 -20.57 30.91
CA PHE A 133 -0.62 -20.02 29.62
C PHE A 133 -2.13 -19.78 29.56
N ALA A 134 -2.78 -19.64 30.74
CA ALA A 134 -4.19 -19.27 30.77
C ALA A 134 -4.40 -17.91 30.11
N GLY A 135 -5.17 -17.89 29.03
CA GLY A 135 -5.53 -16.69 28.27
C GLY A 135 -6.99 -16.29 28.48
N TYR A 136 -7.49 -15.48 27.57
CA TYR A 136 -8.86 -15.00 27.54
C TYR A 136 -9.43 -15.00 26.12
N GLU A 137 -10.75 -14.87 25.99
CA GLU A 137 -11.46 -14.84 24.72
C GLU A 137 -11.54 -13.42 24.17
N LEU A 138 -11.61 -13.29 22.83
CA LEU A 138 -11.78 -11.99 22.16
C LEU A 138 -13.21 -11.47 22.27
N CYS A 139 -14.20 -12.35 22.41
CA CYS A 139 -15.61 -11.98 22.52
C CYS A 139 -15.84 -11.00 23.68
N GLY A 140 -16.56 -9.91 23.42
CA GLY A 140 -16.82 -8.85 24.41
C GLY A 140 -15.66 -7.87 24.62
N GLN A 141 -14.44 -8.17 24.17
CA GLN A 141 -13.31 -7.24 24.23
C GLN A 141 -13.49 -6.08 23.25
N THR A 142 -12.81 -4.97 23.50
CA THR A 142 -12.84 -3.80 22.61
C THR A 142 -11.56 -3.76 21.78
N LEU A 143 -11.72 -3.76 20.45
CA LEU A 143 -10.65 -3.49 19.49
C LEU A 143 -10.69 -2.02 19.07
N GLY A 144 -9.60 -1.31 19.27
CA GLY A 144 -9.34 0.02 18.73
C GLY A 144 -8.58 -0.07 17.40
N ILE A 145 -9.10 0.57 16.38
CA ILE A 145 -8.48 0.60 15.04
C ILE A 145 -8.11 2.03 14.70
N ILE A 146 -6.82 2.26 14.43
CA ILE A 146 -6.29 3.55 13.98
C ILE A 146 -5.93 3.42 12.51
N GLY A 147 -6.67 4.14 11.65
CA GLY A 147 -6.64 4.01 10.19
C GLY A 147 -7.72 3.04 9.67
N LEU A 148 -8.74 3.61 9.04
CA LEU A 148 -9.92 2.91 8.51
C LEU A 148 -9.90 2.85 6.97
N GLY A 149 -8.71 2.58 6.41
CA GLY A 149 -8.55 2.27 4.99
C GLY A 149 -8.97 0.82 4.67
N LYS A 150 -8.53 0.29 3.54
CA LYS A 150 -8.89 -1.07 3.07
C LYS A 150 -8.64 -2.16 4.12
N ILE A 151 -7.51 -2.11 4.81
CA ILE A 151 -7.15 -3.10 5.85
C ILE A 151 -8.02 -2.88 7.09
N GLY A 152 -8.07 -1.64 7.62
CA GLY A 152 -8.81 -1.34 8.85
C GLY A 152 -10.29 -1.69 8.76
N CYS A 153 -10.94 -1.48 7.61
CA CYS A 153 -12.34 -1.87 7.39
C CYS A 153 -12.53 -3.40 7.43
N LEU A 154 -11.63 -4.17 6.81
CA LEU A 154 -11.69 -5.63 6.84
C LEU A 154 -11.42 -6.19 8.24
N VAL A 155 -10.50 -5.58 8.99
CA VAL A 155 -10.23 -5.96 10.39
C VAL A 155 -11.43 -5.64 11.26
N ALA A 156 -12.08 -4.50 11.07
CA ALA A 156 -13.29 -4.12 11.80
C ALA A 156 -14.43 -5.13 11.59
N ASP A 157 -14.69 -5.48 10.34
CA ASP A 157 -15.72 -6.48 9.99
C ASP A 157 -15.43 -7.85 10.62
N ALA A 158 -14.18 -8.32 10.52
CA ALA A 158 -13.78 -9.60 11.10
C ALA A 158 -13.86 -9.59 12.64
N ALA A 159 -13.45 -8.51 13.30
CA ALA A 159 -13.52 -8.40 14.76
C ALA A 159 -14.98 -8.40 15.28
N ILE A 160 -15.87 -7.73 14.57
CA ILE A 160 -17.32 -7.76 14.89
C ILE A 160 -17.87 -9.19 14.80
N LYS A 161 -17.48 -9.94 13.75
CA LYS A 161 -17.88 -11.35 13.58
C LYS A 161 -17.31 -12.28 14.66
N LEU A 162 -16.21 -11.89 15.31
CA LEU A 162 -15.66 -12.57 16.50
C LEU A 162 -16.32 -12.11 17.81
N GLY A 163 -17.37 -11.28 17.76
CA GLY A 163 -18.09 -10.79 18.93
C GLY A 163 -17.38 -9.67 19.69
N MET A 164 -16.41 -8.98 19.07
CA MET A 164 -15.73 -7.84 19.68
C MET A 164 -16.51 -6.54 19.49
N ASN A 165 -16.30 -5.61 20.42
CA ASN A 165 -16.68 -4.20 20.22
C ASN A 165 -15.59 -3.50 19.42
N VAL A 166 -15.97 -2.71 18.42
CA VAL A 166 -14.99 -2.01 17.57
C VAL A 166 -15.12 -0.51 17.72
N LEU A 167 -13.97 0.14 17.97
CA LEU A 167 -13.79 1.59 18.04
C LEU A 167 -12.79 2.01 16.98
N GLY A 168 -13.18 2.88 16.06
CA GLY A 168 -12.34 3.27 14.93
C GLY A 168 -12.01 4.77 14.92
N TYR A 169 -10.78 5.12 14.56
CA TYR A 169 -10.33 6.49 14.33
C TYR A 169 -9.59 6.60 13.01
N ASP A 170 -10.06 7.52 12.17
CA ASP A 170 -9.38 7.96 10.96
C ASP A 170 -9.80 9.40 10.68
N PRO A 171 -8.88 10.39 10.69
CA PRO A 171 -9.21 11.79 10.44
C PRO A 171 -9.54 12.06 8.97
N ASP A 172 -9.00 11.24 8.04
CA ASP A 172 -9.07 11.44 6.59
C ASP A 172 -9.79 10.28 5.89
N ILE A 173 -10.79 9.68 6.59
CA ILE A 173 -11.54 8.55 6.04
C ILE A 173 -12.18 8.93 4.70
N THR A 174 -11.91 8.11 3.67
CA THR A 174 -12.54 8.33 2.36
C THR A 174 -14.02 7.92 2.37
N VAL A 175 -14.80 8.49 1.44
CA VAL A 175 -16.22 8.13 1.28
C VAL A 175 -16.36 6.61 1.04
N ASP A 176 -15.54 6.03 0.18
CA ASP A 176 -15.58 4.59 -0.12
C ASP A 176 -15.27 3.73 1.11
N ALA A 177 -14.31 4.15 1.93
CA ALA A 177 -14.00 3.46 3.17
C ALA A 177 -15.14 3.57 4.17
N ALA A 178 -15.75 4.74 4.32
CA ALA A 178 -16.90 4.95 5.20
C ALA A 178 -18.11 4.09 4.79
N TRP A 179 -18.37 3.95 3.49
CA TRP A 179 -19.41 3.05 2.98
C TRP A 179 -19.10 1.56 3.17
N SER A 180 -17.82 1.22 3.33
CA SER A 180 -17.37 -0.18 3.55
C SER A 180 -17.35 -0.56 5.03
N LEU A 181 -17.51 0.41 5.95
CA LEU A 181 -17.50 0.16 7.38
C LEU A 181 -18.80 -0.49 7.86
N PRO A 182 -18.74 -1.56 8.68
CA PRO A 182 -19.90 -2.06 9.40
C PRO A 182 -20.51 -0.99 10.31
N SER A 183 -21.85 -0.92 10.36
CA SER A 183 -22.58 0.06 11.16
C SER A 183 -22.34 -0.04 12.67
N GLN A 184 -21.82 -1.17 13.16
CA GLN A 184 -21.50 -1.40 14.57
C GLN A 184 -20.18 -0.73 15.01
N VAL A 185 -19.36 -0.24 14.06
CA VAL A 185 -18.12 0.48 14.39
C VAL A 185 -18.45 1.82 15.03
N ARG A 186 -17.98 2.02 16.26
CA ARG A 186 -18.12 3.28 16.96
C ARG A 186 -16.97 4.22 16.57
N ARG A 187 -17.28 5.48 16.35
CA ARG A 187 -16.28 6.50 16.04
C ARG A 187 -15.57 6.98 17.29
N ALA A 188 -14.24 6.94 17.31
CA ALA A 188 -13.39 7.64 18.25
C ALA A 188 -13.09 9.07 17.77
N THR A 189 -12.84 9.99 18.69
CA THR A 189 -12.57 11.41 18.40
C THR A 189 -11.08 11.70 18.21
N SER A 190 -10.21 10.81 18.70
CA SER A 190 -8.76 10.96 18.62
C SER A 190 -8.06 9.61 18.82
N VAL A 191 -6.75 9.55 18.52
CA VAL A 191 -5.87 8.43 18.88
C VAL A 191 -5.94 8.16 20.39
N ASN A 192 -5.84 9.18 21.20
CA ASN A 192 -5.89 9.05 22.67
C ASN A 192 -7.22 8.49 23.17
N ASP A 193 -8.31 8.78 22.49
CA ASP A 193 -9.63 8.21 22.79
C ASP A 193 -9.65 6.69 22.52
N VAL A 194 -9.05 6.25 21.43
CA VAL A 194 -8.85 4.83 21.12
C VAL A 194 -8.01 4.15 22.20
N LEU A 195 -6.85 4.72 22.54
CA LEU A 195 -5.93 4.13 23.52
C LEU A 195 -6.58 3.93 24.90
N LYS A 196 -7.40 4.88 25.35
CA LYS A 196 -8.08 4.80 26.65
C LYS A 196 -9.14 3.71 26.74
N GLN A 197 -9.84 3.42 25.65
CA GLN A 197 -11.03 2.59 25.67
C GLN A 197 -10.78 1.13 25.23
N ALA A 198 -9.75 0.90 24.42
CA ALA A 198 -9.52 -0.39 23.80
C ALA A 198 -8.62 -1.32 24.63
N GLN A 199 -8.95 -2.64 24.63
CA GLN A 199 -8.08 -3.69 25.16
C GLN A 199 -7.03 -4.10 24.12
N PHE A 200 -7.41 -4.12 22.85
CA PHE A 200 -6.54 -4.33 21.71
C PHE A 200 -6.48 -3.07 20.88
N VAL A 201 -5.30 -2.64 20.46
CA VAL A 201 -5.14 -1.51 19.55
C VAL A 201 -4.31 -1.95 18.34
N THR A 202 -4.83 -1.72 17.13
CA THR A 202 -4.14 -2.02 15.88
C THR A 202 -4.05 -0.79 14.99
N LEU A 203 -2.88 -0.62 14.34
CA LEU A 203 -2.62 0.53 13.48
C LEU A 203 -2.52 0.11 12.01
N HIS A 204 -3.22 0.84 11.14
CA HIS A 204 -3.28 0.63 9.69
C HIS A 204 -3.10 1.94 8.94
N VAL A 205 -2.10 2.71 9.33
CA VAL A 205 -1.75 4.02 8.75
C VAL A 205 -0.43 3.96 7.97
N PRO A 206 -0.23 4.77 6.93
CA PRO A 206 1.07 4.91 6.29
C PRO A 206 2.06 5.58 7.23
N LEU A 207 3.36 5.41 7.00
CA LEU A 207 4.39 6.19 7.69
C LEU A 207 4.61 7.50 6.92
N VAL A 208 4.12 8.58 7.48
CA VAL A 208 4.32 9.96 7.04
C VAL A 208 4.67 10.80 8.27
N GLU A 209 5.01 12.07 8.10
CA GLU A 209 5.39 12.93 9.23
C GLU A 209 4.29 12.98 10.32
N ALA A 210 3.03 13.10 9.92
CA ALA A 210 1.88 13.15 10.84
C ALA A 210 1.61 11.84 11.60
N THR A 211 2.12 10.71 11.13
CA THR A 211 1.92 9.38 11.73
C THR A 211 3.21 8.80 12.33
N ARG A 212 4.33 9.51 12.19
CA ARG A 212 5.59 9.12 12.83
C ARG A 212 5.44 9.17 14.35
N HIS A 213 5.76 8.05 15.00
CA HIS A 213 5.60 7.88 16.46
C HIS A 213 4.21 8.33 16.95
N LEU A 214 3.18 7.94 16.19
CA LEU A 214 1.78 8.24 16.54
C LEU A 214 1.40 7.68 17.90
N VAL A 215 1.97 6.52 18.27
CA VAL A 215 1.99 6.01 19.64
C VAL A 215 3.42 6.17 20.16
N ASN A 216 3.57 6.89 21.28
CA ASN A 216 4.84 7.34 21.85
C ASN A 216 4.75 7.46 23.37
N ASP A 217 5.83 7.92 24.00
CA ASP A 217 5.95 8.05 25.48
C ASP A 217 4.86 8.94 26.10
N ALA A 218 4.38 9.96 25.35
CA ALA A 218 3.36 10.88 25.86
C ALA A 218 1.94 10.26 25.92
N ASN A 219 1.66 9.22 25.11
CA ASN A 219 0.31 8.69 25.01
C ASN A 219 0.16 7.18 25.26
N ILE A 220 1.20 6.38 25.16
CA ILE A 220 1.12 4.93 25.39
C ILE A 220 0.63 4.59 26.81
N GLY A 221 0.96 5.43 27.79
CA GLY A 221 0.49 5.34 29.17
C GLY A 221 -1.03 5.47 29.33
N LEU A 222 -1.76 5.96 28.33
CA LEU A 222 -3.22 6.02 28.31
C LEU A 222 -3.87 4.66 28.04
N MET A 223 -3.13 3.69 27.51
CA MET A 223 -3.66 2.35 27.25
C MET A 223 -4.13 1.67 28.55
N ARG A 224 -5.09 0.80 28.42
CA ARG A 224 -5.59 0.02 29.57
C ARG A 224 -4.48 -0.89 30.11
N PRO A 225 -4.44 -1.14 31.43
CA PRO A 225 -3.49 -2.10 32.00
C PRO A 225 -3.62 -3.49 31.33
N GLY A 226 -2.49 -4.07 30.91
CA GLY A 226 -2.44 -5.35 30.23
C GLY A 226 -2.98 -5.33 28.79
N ALA A 227 -3.16 -4.15 28.18
CA ALA A 227 -3.60 -4.04 26.79
C ALA A 227 -2.60 -4.65 25.81
N VAL A 228 -3.08 -4.99 24.62
CA VAL A 228 -2.30 -5.53 23.51
C VAL A 228 -2.19 -4.47 22.41
N LEU A 229 -0.97 -4.17 21.99
CA LEU A 229 -0.70 -3.28 20.87
C LEU A 229 -0.22 -4.08 19.66
N LEU A 230 -0.80 -3.80 18.49
CA LEU A 230 -0.46 -4.50 17.24
C LEU A 230 0.00 -3.51 16.17
N ASN A 231 1.14 -3.78 15.54
CA ASN A 231 1.66 -2.98 14.44
C ASN A 231 1.95 -3.84 13.20
N PHE A 232 1.00 -3.85 12.29
CA PHE A 232 1.12 -4.46 10.96
C PHE A 232 1.19 -3.40 9.84
N SER A 233 1.50 -2.16 10.21
CA SER A 233 1.57 -1.04 9.26
C SER A 233 3.00 -0.76 8.80
N ARG A 234 3.80 -0.06 9.61
CA ARG A 234 5.20 0.29 9.29
C ARG A 234 6.02 0.44 10.55
N GLU A 235 7.34 0.18 10.44
CA GLU A 235 8.33 0.63 11.41
C GLU A 235 8.24 2.15 11.58
N GLY A 236 8.46 2.64 12.79
CA GLY A 236 8.45 4.09 13.09
C GLY A 236 7.06 4.74 13.24
N VAL A 237 5.95 4.01 13.06
CA VAL A 237 4.61 4.50 13.44
C VAL A 237 4.43 4.48 14.97
N ILE A 238 5.11 3.56 15.64
CA ILE A 238 5.17 3.42 17.09
C ILE A 238 6.61 3.62 17.52
N ALA A 239 6.84 4.33 18.63
CA ALA A 239 8.16 4.48 19.21
C ALA A 239 8.53 3.21 20.01
N ASP A 240 9.62 2.53 19.64
CA ASP A 240 10.06 1.29 20.31
C ASP A 240 10.40 1.52 21.79
N SER A 241 10.98 2.67 22.15
CA SER A 241 11.24 3.06 23.55
C SER A 241 9.96 3.05 24.37
N ALA A 242 8.91 3.69 23.86
CA ALA A 242 7.61 3.73 24.53
C ALA A 242 7.01 2.34 24.75
N VAL A 243 7.19 1.44 23.78
CA VAL A 243 6.74 0.04 23.90
C VAL A 243 7.49 -0.67 25.03
N LEU A 244 8.82 -0.56 25.09
CA LEU A 244 9.64 -1.20 26.11
C LEU A 244 9.27 -0.72 27.52
N ASP A 245 9.12 0.59 27.71
CA ASP A 245 8.71 1.17 28.99
C ASP A 245 7.29 0.74 29.41
N ALA A 246 6.39 0.66 28.45
CA ALA A 246 5.01 0.21 28.69
C ALA A 246 4.93 -1.30 29.04
N LEU A 247 5.78 -2.13 28.44
CA LEU A 247 5.91 -3.55 28.80
C LEU A 247 6.54 -3.70 30.21
N ALA A 248 7.60 -2.97 30.49
CA ALA A 248 8.27 -3.00 31.80
C ALA A 248 7.35 -2.56 32.95
N SER A 249 6.51 -1.55 32.70
CA SER A 249 5.51 -1.06 33.67
C SER A 249 4.21 -1.87 33.69
N GLN A 250 4.12 -2.97 32.93
CA GLN A 250 2.90 -3.79 32.75
C GLN A 250 1.68 -3.00 32.23
N ARG A 251 1.90 -1.83 31.65
CA ARG A 251 0.86 -1.10 30.94
C ARG A 251 0.44 -1.86 29.68
N LEU A 252 1.42 -2.36 28.92
CA LEU A 252 1.19 -3.34 27.87
C LEU A 252 1.35 -4.76 28.41
N GLY A 253 0.43 -5.64 28.07
CA GLY A 253 0.54 -7.08 28.28
C GLY A 253 1.42 -7.72 27.21
N GLN A 254 1.21 -7.33 25.94
CA GLN A 254 1.98 -7.83 24.80
C GLN A 254 2.04 -6.78 23.67
N TYR A 255 3.12 -6.86 22.90
CA TYR A 255 3.27 -6.18 21.63
C TYR A 255 3.41 -7.20 20.49
N VAL A 256 2.62 -7.06 19.44
CA VAL A 256 2.68 -7.91 18.24
C VAL A 256 3.04 -7.04 17.04
N CYS A 257 4.11 -7.36 16.33
CA CYS A 257 4.53 -6.53 15.21
C CYS A 257 5.10 -7.34 14.04
N ASP A 258 4.97 -6.76 12.85
CA ASP A 258 5.52 -7.28 11.60
C ASP A 258 6.83 -6.55 11.21
N PHE A 259 7.26 -5.59 12.05
CA PHE A 259 8.45 -4.75 11.85
C PHE A 259 9.20 -4.58 13.18
N PRO A 260 9.89 -5.63 13.68
CA PRO A 260 10.60 -5.55 14.94
C PRO A 260 11.86 -4.70 14.83
N GLY A 261 11.95 -3.63 15.62
CA GLY A 261 13.19 -2.92 15.84
C GLY A 261 14.20 -3.78 16.65
N ALA A 262 15.48 -3.47 16.53
CA ALA A 262 16.55 -4.23 17.20
C ALA A 262 16.36 -4.32 18.72
N ALA A 263 15.84 -3.25 19.35
CA ALA A 263 15.60 -3.20 20.79
C ALA A 263 14.48 -4.13 21.28
N LEU A 264 13.56 -4.50 20.41
CA LEU A 264 12.42 -5.39 20.70
C LEU A 264 12.76 -6.87 20.51
N HIS A 265 13.92 -7.17 19.89
CA HIS A 265 14.30 -8.53 19.55
C HIS A 265 14.50 -9.39 20.80
N GLY A 266 13.88 -10.57 20.81
CA GLY A 266 14.00 -11.52 21.93
C GLY A 266 13.23 -11.14 23.19
N HIS A 267 12.51 -10.03 23.24
CA HIS A 267 11.72 -9.67 24.42
C HIS A 267 10.55 -10.65 24.62
N PRO A 268 10.35 -11.21 25.82
CA PRO A 268 9.39 -12.30 26.06
C PRO A 268 7.92 -11.95 25.76
N GLN A 269 7.55 -10.68 25.94
CA GLN A 269 6.20 -10.16 25.70
C GLN A 269 6.02 -9.57 24.29
N VAL A 270 7.05 -9.70 23.40
CA VAL A 270 6.96 -9.26 22.01
C VAL A 270 6.80 -10.48 21.09
N VAL A 271 5.77 -10.46 20.26
CA VAL A 271 5.60 -11.40 19.16
C VAL A 271 6.02 -10.68 17.87
N ALA A 272 7.24 -10.94 17.45
CA ALA A 272 7.84 -10.33 16.27
C ALA A 272 7.74 -11.25 15.06
N LEU A 273 7.23 -10.75 13.96
CA LEU A 273 7.09 -11.46 12.68
C LEU A 273 8.00 -10.82 11.62
N PRO A 274 8.50 -11.59 10.64
CA PRO A 274 9.47 -11.10 9.66
C PRO A 274 8.79 -10.52 8.42
N HIS A 275 7.95 -9.50 8.58
CA HIS A 275 7.23 -8.77 7.51
C HIS A 275 6.36 -9.70 6.65
N LEU A 276 5.46 -10.44 7.29
CA LEU A 276 4.59 -11.44 6.65
C LEU A 276 3.28 -10.87 6.10
N GLY A 277 2.96 -9.60 6.35
CA GLY A 277 1.65 -9.01 6.05
C GLY A 277 1.14 -9.20 4.62
N ALA A 278 2.04 -9.25 3.63
CA ALA A 278 1.70 -9.48 2.23
C ALA A 278 2.25 -10.80 1.67
N SER A 279 2.74 -11.69 2.53
CA SER A 279 3.44 -12.91 2.13
C SER A 279 2.50 -14.10 1.98
N THR A 280 1.46 -13.95 1.18
CA THR A 280 0.58 -15.04 0.74
C THR A 280 0.54 -15.08 -0.79
N ARG A 281 0.27 -16.26 -1.36
CA ARG A 281 0.13 -16.44 -2.82
C ARG A 281 -0.93 -15.50 -3.38
N GLU A 282 -2.07 -15.43 -2.73
CA GLU A 282 -3.21 -14.60 -3.14
C GLU A 282 -2.87 -13.11 -3.10
N ALA A 283 -2.15 -12.64 -2.09
CA ALA A 283 -1.70 -11.25 -2.03
C ALA A 283 -0.70 -10.92 -3.14
N GLU A 284 0.21 -11.84 -3.45
CA GLU A 284 1.16 -11.69 -4.56
C GLU A 284 0.45 -11.64 -5.91
N ASP A 285 -0.49 -12.56 -6.14
CA ASP A 285 -1.31 -12.61 -7.34
C ASP A 285 -2.13 -11.33 -7.51
N ASN A 286 -2.84 -10.91 -6.47
CA ASN A 286 -3.68 -9.71 -6.48
C ASN A 286 -2.86 -8.43 -6.73
N CYS A 287 -1.68 -8.32 -6.11
CA CYS A 287 -0.79 -7.18 -6.35
C CYS A 287 -0.28 -7.16 -7.80
N ALA A 288 0.09 -8.31 -8.34
CA ALA A 288 0.59 -8.42 -9.71
C ALA A 288 -0.52 -8.10 -10.72
N VAL A 289 -1.73 -8.66 -10.54
CA VAL A 289 -2.90 -8.38 -11.39
C VAL A 289 -3.22 -6.89 -11.39
N MET A 290 -3.36 -6.30 -10.18
CA MET A 290 -3.73 -4.89 -10.05
C MET A 290 -2.72 -3.97 -10.75
N VAL A 291 -1.42 -4.16 -10.50
CA VAL A 291 -0.41 -3.25 -11.06
C VAL A 291 -0.23 -3.45 -12.57
N VAL A 292 -0.39 -4.67 -13.07
CA VAL A 292 -0.32 -4.94 -14.51
C VAL A 292 -1.50 -4.32 -15.24
N ASP A 293 -2.72 -4.42 -14.70
CA ASP A 293 -3.91 -3.79 -15.29
C ASP A 293 -3.78 -2.27 -15.34
N GLN A 294 -3.29 -1.64 -14.27
CA GLN A 294 -3.03 -0.19 -14.23
C GLN A 294 -1.96 0.22 -15.24
N LEU A 295 -0.87 -0.54 -15.32
CA LEU A 295 0.21 -0.27 -16.27
C LEU A 295 -0.29 -0.38 -17.72
N ARG A 296 -1.08 -1.41 -17.99
CA ARG A 296 -1.68 -1.67 -19.28
C ARG A 296 -2.65 -0.55 -19.68
N ASP A 297 -3.56 -0.15 -18.79
CA ASP A 297 -4.49 0.95 -19.03
C ASP A 297 -3.76 2.28 -19.27
N TYR A 298 -2.67 2.52 -18.55
CA TYR A 298 -1.82 3.68 -18.81
C TYR A 298 -1.12 3.60 -20.18
N LEU A 299 -0.55 2.47 -20.54
CA LEU A 299 0.19 2.33 -21.80
C LEU A 299 -0.74 2.40 -23.02
N GLU A 300 -1.93 1.82 -22.94
CA GLU A 300 -2.91 1.74 -24.03
C GLU A 300 -3.84 2.97 -24.10
N HIS A 301 -4.25 3.51 -22.94
CA HIS A 301 -5.27 4.56 -22.85
C HIS A 301 -4.81 5.85 -22.16
N GLY A 302 -3.63 5.87 -21.53
CA GLY A 302 -3.11 7.03 -20.83
C GLY A 302 -3.74 7.26 -19.45
N ASN A 303 -4.65 6.42 -18.99
CA ASN A 303 -5.30 6.58 -17.68
C ASN A 303 -4.31 6.41 -16.53
N LEU A 304 -4.46 7.21 -15.48
CA LEU A 304 -3.69 7.10 -14.25
C LEU A 304 -4.60 6.68 -13.09
N ALA A 305 -4.50 5.42 -12.69
CA ALA A 305 -5.12 4.89 -11.48
C ALA A 305 -4.03 4.46 -10.50
N ASN A 306 -4.11 4.89 -9.22
CA ASN A 306 -3.15 4.56 -8.16
C ASN A 306 -1.67 4.93 -8.45
N ALA A 307 -1.42 5.94 -9.27
CA ALA A 307 -0.09 6.51 -9.39
C ALA A 307 0.27 7.29 -8.13
N VAL A 308 1.43 6.99 -7.51
CA VAL A 308 1.82 7.62 -6.24
C VAL A 308 2.33 9.05 -6.41
N ASN A 309 2.81 9.40 -7.59
CA ASN A 309 3.44 10.69 -7.89
C ASN A 309 2.63 11.60 -8.83
N PHE A 310 1.52 11.12 -9.37
CA PHE A 310 0.62 11.91 -10.21
C PHE A 310 -0.82 11.84 -9.68
N PRO A 311 -1.70 12.80 -10.05
CA PRO A 311 -3.12 12.74 -9.71
C PRO A 311 -3.80 11.56 -10.40
N GLN A 312 -4.88 11.05 -9.81
CA GLN A 312 -5.73 10.08 -10.48
C GLN A 312 -6.52 10.76 -11.60
N VAL A 313 -6.28 10.33 -12.84
CA VAL A 313 -6.97 10.82 -14.04
C VAL A 313 -7.39 9.62 -14.88
N THR A 314 -8.69 9.45 -15.02
CA THR A 314 -9.30 8.46 -15.91
C THR A 314 -10.33 9.17 -16.79
N MET A 315 -10.29 8.89 -18.09
CA MET A 315 -11.19 9.45 -19.07
C MET A 315 -11.59 8.35 -20.07
N ALA A 316 -12.88 8.12 -20.19
CA ALA A 316 -13.38 7.23 -21.25
C ALA A 316 -12.86 7.73 -22.60
N ARG A 317 -12.47 6.80 -23.48
CA ARG A 317 -11.96 7.18 -24.78
C ARG A 317 -13.12 7.44 -25.72
N GLU A 318 -13.20 8.65 -26.26
CA GLU A 318 -14.28 9.09 -27.17
C GLU A 318 -13.75 9.40 -28.58
N SER A 319 -12.42 9.36 -28.77
CA SER A 319 -11.76 9.59 -30.06
C SER A 319 -10.66 8.57 -30.33
N ALA A 320 -10.38 8.33 -31.61
CA ALA A 320 -9.21 7.55 -32.05
C ALA A 320 -7.89 8.25 -31.72
N TYR A 321 -7.90 9.54 -31.42
CA TYR A 321 -6.71 10.38 -31.28
C TYR A 321 -6.64 10.99 -29.88
N ARG A 322 -5.77 10.45 -29.05
CA ARG A 322 -5.60 10.89 -27.65
C ARG A 322 -4.18 11.37 -27.38
N VAL A 323 -4.04 12.45 -26.64
CA VAL A 323 -2.76 12.95 -26.12
C VAL A 323 -2.78 12.91 -24.60
N ALA A 324 -1.71 12.37 -24.03
CA ALA A 324 -1.47 12.34 -22.60
C ALA A 324 -0.27 13.22 -22.27
N ILE A 325 -0.43 14.15 -21.32
CA ILE A 325 0.58 15.16 -20.98
C ILE A 325 0.81 15.14 -19.48
N ALA A 326 2.04 14.79 -19.06
CA ALA A 326 2.51 14.97 -17.69
C ALA A 326 3.22 16.32 -17.58
N ASN A 327 2.85 17.13 -16.61
CA ASN A 327 3.40 18.48 -16.45
C ASN A 327 3.51 18.91 -14.99
N ALA A 328 4.33 19.92 -14.74
CA ALA A 328 4.36 20.63 -13.47
C ALA A 328 3.03 21.40 -13.27
N ASN A 329 2.56 21.45 -12.02
CA ASN A 329 1.36 22.20 -11.66
C ASN A 329 1.66 23.68 -11.54
N VAL A 330 1.73 24.37 -12.69
CA VAL A 330 2.05 25.80 -12.78
C VAL A 330 0.92 26.58 -13.45
N PRO A 331 0.77 27.89 -13.17
CA PRO A 331 -0.26 28.73 -13.78
C PRO A 331 -0.19 28.72 -15.33
N ASN A 332 -1.36 28.86 -15.95
CA ASN A 332 -1.55 28.93 -17.41
C ASN A 332 -1.14 27.70 -18.22
N MET A 333 -0.92 26.54 -17.59
CA MET A 333 -0.54 25.33 -18.33
C MET A 333 -1.64 24.88 -19.30
N LEU A 334 -2.88 24.81 -18.85
CA LEU A 334 -4.02 24.45 -19.72
C LEU A 334 -4.22 25.42 -20.87
N GLY A 335 -4.06 26.72 -20.62
CA GLY A 335 -4.13 27.75 -21.66
C GLY A 335 -3.08 27.53 -22.76
N GLN A 336 -1.85 27.25 -22.39
CA GLN A 336 -0.78 26.98 -23.34
C GLN A 336 -1.03 25.69 -24.14
N ILE A 337 -1.44 24.60 -23.47
CA ILE A 337 -1.75 23.32 -24.12
C ILE A 337 -2.89 23.49 -25.13
N SER A 338 -4.02 24.10 -24.72
CA SER A 338 -5.17 24.31 -25.61
C SER A 338 -4.85 25.25 -26.77
N THR A 339 -4.06 26.30 -26.55
CA THR A 339 -3.61 27.21 -27.60
C THR A 339 -2.71 26.49 -28.61
N ALA A 340 -1.77 25.66 -28.16
CA ALA A 340 -0.91 24.89 -29.06
C ALA A 340 -1.72 23.92 -29.94
N MET A 341 -2.74 23.27 -29.38
CA MET A 341 -3.66 22.41 -30.12
C MET A 341 -4.48 23.19 -31.14
N ALA A 342 -5.05 24.34 -30.75
CA ALA A 342 -5.82 25.19 -31.63
C ALA A 342 -4.98 25.73 -32.80
N GLN A 343 -3.73 26.15 -32.54
CA GLN A 343 -2.79 26.61 -33.60
C GLN A 343 -2.40 25.49 -34.57
N ALA A 344 -2.43 24.23 -34.10
CA ALA A 344 -2.23 23.05 -34.94
C ALA A 344 -3.50 22.62 -35.70
N GLY A 345 -4.61 23.35 -35.57
CA GLY A 345 -5.88 23.01 -36.19
C GLY A 345 -6.62 21.80 -35.56
N LEU A 346 -6.20 21.36 -34.36
CA LEU A 346 -6.85 20.25 -33.65
C LEU A 346 -8.04 20.77 -32.84
N ASN A 347 -9.19 20.19 -33.04
CA ASN A 347 -10.36 20.45 -32.23
C ASN A 347 -10.40 19.48 -31.02
N ILE A 348 -10.52 20.03 -29.81
CA ILE A 348 -10.59 19.27 -28.58
C ILE A 348 -12.00 18.70 -28.44
N HIS A 349 -12.11 17.39 -28.42
CA HIS A 349 -13.37 16.66 -28.23
C HIS A 349 -13.69 16.50 -26.74
N ASN A 350 -12.70 16.08 -25.96
CA ASN A 350 -12.80 15.94 -24.51
C ASN A 350 -11.44 16.22 -23.86
N MET A 351 -11.44 16.82 -22.66
CA MET A 351 -10.22 17.11 -21.91
C MET A 351 -10.46 16.97 -20.42
N VAL A 352 -9.57 16.23 -19.73
CA VAL A 352 -9.53 16.14 -18.28
C VAL A 352 -8.13 16.53 -17.80
N ASN A 353 -8.07 17.51 -16.91
CA ASN A 353 -6.85 17.87 -16.19
C ASN A 353 -7.07 17.75 -14.69
N LYS A 354 -6.11 17.18 -13.99
CA LYS A 354 -6.06 17.19 -12.52
C LYS A 354 -4.64 17.48 -12.05
N SER A 355 -4.55 18.05 -10.85
CA SER A 355 -3.28 18.32 -10.18
C SER A 355 -3.25 17.67 -8.80
N ARG A 356 -2.03 17.34 -8.34
CA ARG A 356 -1.74 16.83 -7.00
C ARG A 356 -0.34 17.32 -6.60
N GLY A 357 -0.29 18.22 -5.62
CA GLY A 357 0.96 18.86 -5.23
C GLY A 357 1.59 19.59 -6.41
N GLU A 358 2.84 19.28 -6.70
CA GLU A 358 3.62 19.92 -7.77
C GLU A 358 3.37 19.32 -9.17
N MET A 359 2.61 18.23 -9.28
CA MET A 359 2.38 17.51 -10.53
C MET A 359 0.94 17.66 -11.01
N ALA A 360 0.80 17.75 -12.32
CA ALA A 360 -0.49 17.70 -13.01
C ALA A 360 -0.43 16.71 -14.18
N TYR A 361 -1.58 16.26 -14.59
CA TYR A 361 -1.73 15.35 -15.71
C TYR A 361 -2.98 15.68 -16.50
N THR A 362 -2.81 15.72 -17.83
CA THR A 362 -3.88 16.07 -18.77
C THR A 362 -4.07 14.94 -19.77
N LEU A 363 -5.32 14.49 -19.95
CA LEU A 363 -5.75 13.68 -21.09
C LEU A 363 -6.59 14.54 -22.01
N VAL A 364 -6.34 14.45 -23.31
CA VAL A 364 -7.08 15.18 -24.33
C VAL A 364 -7.42 14.23 -25.47
N ASP A 365 -8.69 14.14 -25.82
CA ASP A 365 -9.16 13.53 -27.06
C ASP A 365 -9.38 14.62 -28.11
N VAL A 366 -8.83 14.43 -29.30
CA VAL A 366 -8.91 15.37 -30.42
C VAL A 366 -9.57 14.71 -31.64
N ASP A 367 -10.03 15.48 -32.59
CA ASP A 367 -10.80 15.02 -33.75
C ASP A 367 -9.96 14.45 -34.91
N SER A 368 -8.64 14.66 -34.87
CA SER A 368 -7.73 14.32 -35.96
C SER A 368 -6.34 13.85 -35.49
N PRO A 369 -5.55 13.20 -36.37
CA PRO A 369 -4.21 12.70 -36.00
C PRO A 369 -3.29 13.79 -35.50
N VAL A 370 -2.55 13.51 -34.42
CA VAL A 370 -1.59 14.45 -33.84
C VAL A 370 -0.20 14.22 -34.44
N LEU A 371 0.22 15.16 -35.28
CA LEU A 371 1.49 15.11 -35.98
C LEU A 371 2.70 15.23 -35.02
N PRO A 372 3.88 14.70 -35.39
CA PRO A 372 5.09 14.79 -34.55
C PRO A 372 5.47 16.23 -34.19
N GLU A 373 5.26 17.20 -35.10
CA GLU A 373 5.54 18.63 -34.88
C GLU A 373 4.67 19.21 -33.76
N VAL A 374 3.41 18.77 -33.67
CA VAL A 374 2.49 19.18 -32.61
C VAL A 374 2.91 18.57 -31.27
N GLN A 375 3.31 17.30 -31.26
CA GLN A 375 3.87 16.66 -30.07
C GLN A 375 5.13 17.38 -29.58
N ALA A 376 6.03 17.76 -30.49
CA ALA A 376 7.23 18.53 -30.19
C ALA A 376 6.90 19.93 -29.63
N SER A 377 5.92 20.63 -30.23
CA SER A 377 5.43 21.92 -29.73
C SER A 377 4.87 21.83 -28.32
N LEU A 378 4.06 20.82 -28.03
CA LEU A 378 3.53 20.57 -26.67
C LEU A 378 4.66 20.24 -25.68
N ALA A 379 5.64 19.45 -26.09
CA ALA A 379 6.79 19.09 -25.24
C ALA A 379 7.72 20.30 -24.97
N ALA A 380 7.72 21.28 -25.83
CA ALA A 380 8.52 22.53 -25.68
C ALA A 380 7.88 23.53 -24.70
N ILE A 381 6.63 23.35 -24.29
CA ILE A 381 5.97 24.21 -23.31
C ILE A 381 6.70 24.05 -21.96
N LYS A 382 7.16 25.18 -21.41
CA LYS A 382 7.88 25.18 -20.12
C LYS A 382 7.02 24.58 -19.01
N GLY A 383 7.51 23.52 -18.38
CA GLY A 383 6.80 22.79 -17.33
C GLY A 383 6.11 21.52 -17.82
N VAL A 384 6.06 21.25 -19.12
CA VAL A 384 5.70 19.93 -19.65
C VAL A 384 6.89 18.99 -19.44
N LEU A 385 6.62 17.81 -18.90
CA LEU A 385 7.61 16.79 -18.53
C LEU A 385 7.62 15.65 -19.54
N ALA A 386 6.44 15.25 -20.01
CA ALA A 386 6.28 14.19 -21.01
C ALA A 386 5.00 14.40 -21.82
N VAL A 387 5.08 14.10 -23.11
CA VAL A 387 3.94 14.08 -24.04
C VAL A 387 3.89 12.71 -24.70
N ARG A 388 2.71 12.12 -24.75
CA ARG A 388 2.45 10.84 -25.41
C ARG A 388 1.24 10.95 -26.32
N TYR A 389 1.43 10.65 -27.58
CA TYR A 389 0.31 10.42 -28.50
C TYR A 389 -0.09 8.94 -28.43
N LEU A 390 -1.37 8.70 -28.27
CA LEU A 390 -1.96 7.38 -28.11
C LEU A 390 -3.04 7.23 -29.22
N PRO A 391 -2.68 6.78 -30.41
CA PRO A 391 -3.67 6.45 -31.45
C PRO A 391 -4.53 5.27 -30.97
N ALA A 392 -5.76 5.14 -31.48
CA ALA A 392 -6.54 3.92 -31.29
C ALA A 392 -5.78 2.73 -31.87
N PRO A 393 -5.83 1.56 -31.23
CA PRO A 393 -5.21 0.34 -31.72
C PRO A 393 -5.82 -0.11 -33.05
#